data_d39516fed8934763a56137c08137f8fc
#
_entry.id   d39516fed8934763a56137c08137f8fc
#
_cell.length_a   1.000
_cell.length_b   1.000
_cell.length_c   1.000
_cell.angle_alpha   90.00
_cell.angle_beta   90.00
_cell.angle_gamma   90.00
#
_symmetry.space_group_name_H-M   'P 1'
#
loop_
_entity.id
_entity.type
_entity.pdbx_description
1 polymer ?
#
loop_
_entity_poly.entity_id
_entity_poly.type
_entity_poly.pdbx_seq_one_letter_code
_entity_poly.pdbx_strand_id
1 'polypeptide(L)'
;MRWPAFARRDLLGVRFAINVFIATAILWYLLRHIADTNPIWSIASMVAASEPQVREAQRMFRSRMINVLVGCVVGLVFLLVGGSSEWKLPLALAVTVLVSSYVIHVQTMWRQAPITAAIVIASGLEHHSKLSGVEHGLHKVAEVLLGCVMGLLVSWVMSRVWPMRDVPSGAA
;
A
#
# COMPACT_ATOMS: atom_id res chain seq x y z
N MET A 1 20.07 28.37 15.86
CA MET A 1 20.66 28.20 14.54
C MET A 1 19.57 27.79 13.55
N ARG A 2 19.20 28.68 12.62
CA ARG A 2 18.23 28.36 11.55
C ARG A 2 19.00 27.74 10.39
N TRP A 3 18.90 26.45 10.20
CA TRP A 3 19.43 25.78 9.01
C TRP A 3 18.73 26.34 7.76
N PRO A 4 19.44 26.61 6.67
CA PRO A 4 18.84 27.07 5.44
C PRO A 4 17.84 26.03 4.92
N ALA A 5 16.74 26.49 4.30
CA ALA A 5 15.63 25.64 3.85
C ALA A 5 16.10 24.49 2.92
N PHE A 6 17.16 24.69 2.19
CA PHE A 6 17.80 23.69 1.32
C PHE A 6 18.36 22.49 2.09
N ALA A 7 19.11 22.72 3.16
CA ALA A 7 19.68 21.63 3.98
C ALA A 7 18.60 20.80 4.70
N ARG A 8 17.44 21.38 4.95
CA ARG A 8 16.32 20.70 5.60
C ARG A 8 15.59 19.74 4.64
N ARG A 9 15.52 20.07 3.36
CA ARG A 9 14.93 19.22 2.33
C ARG A 9 15.79 17.99 2.05
N ASP A 10 17.11 18.17 2.04
CA ASP A 10 18.08 17.09 1.86
C ASP A 10 18.04 16.11 3.05
N LEU A 11 17.87 16.61 4.28
CA LEU A 11 17.73 15.76 5.48
C LEU A 11 16.45 14.92 5.47
N LEU A 12 15.33 15.42 4.92
CA LEU A 12 14.10 14.64 4.77
C LEU A 12 14.29 13.51 3.76
N GLY A 13 14.96 13.76 2.65
CA GLY A 13 15.29 12.75 1.64
C GLY A 13 16.18 11.64 2.21
N VAL A 14 17.23 12.00 2.95
CA VAL A 14 18.13 11.03 3.61
C VAL A 14 17.35 10.19 4.64
N ARG A 15 16.53 10.82 5.46
CA ARG A 15 15.68 10.12 6.42
C ARG A 15 14.73 9.14 5.73
N PHE A 16 14.09 9.56 4.64
CA PHE A 16 13.21 8.69 3.86
C PHE A 16 13.98 7.51 3.27
N ALA A 17 15.17 7.73 2.72
CA ALA A 17 16.01 6.66 2.19
C ALA A 17 16.40 5.63 3.27
N ILE A 18 16.76 6.09 4.47
CA ILE A 18 17.07 5.22 5.60
C ILE A 18 15.82 4.42 6.03
N ASN A 19 14.64 5.06 6.10
CA ASN A 19 13.39 4.37 6.41
C ASN A 19 13.10 3.25 5.40
N VAL A 20 13.19 3.56 4.12
CA VAL A 20 12.96 2.59 3.03
C VAL A 20 13.98 1.45 3.11
N PHE A 21 15.26 1.76 3.33
CA PHE A 21 16.30 0.74 3.46
C PHE A 21 16.02 -0.23 4.62
N ILE A 22 15.78 0.30 5.81
CA ILE A 22 15.53 -0.52 7.03
C ILE A 22 14.26 -1.36 6.84
N ALA A 23 13.16 -0.75 6.39
CA ALA A 23 11.90 -1.46 6.20
C ALA A 23 12.01 -2.54 5.12
N THR A 24 12.71 -2.26 4.02
CA THR A 24 12.96 -3.24 2.96
C THR A 24 13.80 -4.40 3.47
N ALA A 25 14.87 -4.13 4.21
CA ALA A 25 15.73 -5.18 4.77
C ALA A 25 14.95 -6.11 5.72
N ILE A 26 14.11 -5.54 6.58
CA ILE A 26 13.27 -6.31 7.51
C ILE A 26 12.24 -7.15 6.74
N LEU A 27 11.50 -6.55 5.79
CA LEU A 27 10.50 -7.27 5.00
C LEU A 27 11.13 -8.36 4.14
N TRP A 28 12.27 -8.08 3.53
CA TRP A 28 13.02 -9.06 2.75
C TRP A 28 13.41 -10.27 3.60
N TYR A 29 14.03 -10.02 4.75
CA TYR A 29 14.44 -11.08 5.66
C TYR A 29 13.23 -11.88 6.16
N LEU A 30 12.17 -11.20 6.63
CA LEU A 30 10.98 -11.81 7.19
C LEU A 30 10.27 -12.71 6.17
N LEU A 31 9.97 -12.18 4.99
CA LEU A 31 9.18 -12.88 3.99
C LEU A 31 9.98 -13.96 3.27
N ARG A 32 11.27 -13.74 3.05
CA ARG A 32 12.12 -14.72 2.38
C ARG A 32 12.47 -15.92 3.26
N HIS A 33 12.76 -15.67 4.55
CA HIS A 33 13.24 -16.71 5.45
C HIS A 33 12.15 -17.35 6.32
N ILE A 34 11.04 -16.65 6.59
CA ILE A 34 9.98 -17.15 7.45
C ILE A 34 8.78 -17.63 6.65
N ALA A 35 8.37 -16.89 5.62
CA ALA A 35 7.18 -17.19 4.85
C ALA A 35 7.45 -17.84 3.49
N ASP A 36 8.73 -17.91 3.06
CA ASP A 36 9.16 -18.40 1.73
C ASP A 36 8.37 -17.80 0.55
N THR A 37 7.98 -16.53 0.71
CA THR A 37 7.20 -15.78 -0.28
C THR A 37 8.02 -14.69 -0.94
N ASN A 38 7.57 -14.26 -2.13
CA ASN A 38 8.22 -13.17 -2.84
C ASN A 38 7.85 -11.81 -2.21
N PRO A 39 8.79 -11.06 -1.61
CA PRO A 39 8.50 -9.85 -0.84
C PRO A 39 8.15 -8.63 -1.70
N ILE A 40 8.15 -8.71 -3.02
CA ILE A 40 8.03 -7.55 -3.94
C ILE A 40 6.76 -6.75 -3.66
N TRP A 41 5.61 -7.40 -3.49
CA TRP A 41 4.34 -6.71 -3.25
C TRP A 41 4.29 -6.01 -1.89
N SER A 42 4.84 -6.63 -0.86
CA SER A 42 4.97 -6.02 0.46
C SER A 42 5.91 -4.82 0.44
N ILE A 43 7.05 -4.91 -0.23
CA ILE A 43 8.02 -3.83 -0.36
C ILE A 43 7.42 -2.66 -1.16
N ALA A 44 6.80 -2.92 -2.30
CA ALA A 44 6.14 -1.88 -3.09
C ALA A 44 5.04 -1.15 -2.29
N SER A 45 4.27 -1.91 -1.51
CA SER A 45 3.24 -1.37 -0.63
C SER A 45 3.81 -0.57 0.53
N MET A 46 4.89 -1.04 1.13
CA MET A 46 5.62 -0.35 2.19
C MET A 46 6.16 0.99 1.69
N VAL A 47 6.85 1.02 0.55
CA VAL A 47 7.37 2.27 -0.03
C VAL A 47 6.25 3.26 -0.30
N ALA A 48 5.13 2.79 -0.87
CA ALA A 48 3.99 3.65 -1.18
C ALA A 48 3.21 4.13 0.07
N ALA A 49 3.37 3.47 1.22
CA ALA A 49 2.77 3.88 2.51
C ALA A 49 3.75 4.64 3.41
N SER A 50 5.04 4.67 3.05
CA SER A 50 6.08 5.31 3.86
C SER A 50 6.13 6.80 3.61
N GLU A 51 6.16 7.57 4.70
CA GLU A 51 6.36 9.02 4.68
C GLU A 51 7.36 9.41 5.77
N PRO A 52 8.22 10.41 5.54
CA PRO A 52 9.18 10.86 6.55
C PRO A 52 8.52 11.55 7.74
N GLN A 53 7.29 12.04 7.60
CA GLN A 53 6.51 12.68 8.66
C GLN A 53 5.45 11.69 9.19
N VAL A 54 5.40 11.45 10.49
CA VAL A 54 4.52 10.45 11.12
C VAL A 54 3.03 10.75 10.89
N ARG A 55 2.63 12.02 10.96
CA ARG A 55 1.23 12.41 10.73
C ARG A 55 0.77 12.08 9.31
N GLU A 56 1.62 12.37 8.32
CA GLU A 56 1.34 12.02 6.93
C GLU A 56 1.42 10.51 6.72
N ALA A 57 2.37 9.80 7.35
CA ALA A 57 2.43 8.35 7.33
C ALA A 57 1.15 7.69 7.87
N GLN A 58 0.59 8.20 8.98
CA GLN A 58 -0.68 7.71 9.52
C GLN A 58 -1.86 7.99 8.58
N ARG A 59 -1.91 9.19 7.99
CA ARG A 59 -2.95 9.56 7.02
C ARG A 59 -2.89 8.67 5.78
N MET A 60 -1.68 8.48 5.24
CA MET A 60 -1.43 7.61 4.09
C MET A 60 -1.78 6.16 4.41
N PHE A 61 -1.36 5.65 5.55
CA PHE A 61 -1.69 4.31 6.02
C PHE A 61 -3.19 4.08 6.08
N ARG A 62 -3.93 4.98 6.77
CA ARG A 62 -5.39 4.85 6.89
C ARG A 62 -6.09 4.87 5.52
N SER A 63 -5.71 5.82 4.67
CA SER A 63 -6.26 5.92 3.32
C SER A 63 -5.98 4.66 2.51
N ARG A 64 -4.76 4.13 2.60
CA ARG A 64 -4.35 2.93 1.89
C ARG A 64 -5.07 1.68 2.39
N MET A 65 -5.22 1.51 3.71
CA MET A 65 -5.97 0.40 4.30
C MET A 65 -7.41 0.35 3.78
N ILE A 66 -8.10 1.50 3.77
CA ILE A 66 -9.47 1.60 3.26
C ILE A 66 -9.50 1.21 1.77
N ASN A 67 -8.63 1.78 0.95
CA ASN A 67 -8.60 1.50 -0.48
C ASN A 67 -8.25 0.04 -0.81
N VAL A 68 -7.32 -0.57 -0.07
CA VAL A 68 -6.97 -1.99 -0.22
C VAL A 68 -8.17 -2.88 0.13
N LEU A 69 -8.87 -2.59 1.22
CA LEU A 69 -10.06 -3.35 1.60
C LEU A 69 -11.18 -3.23 0.57
N VAL A 70 -11.43 -2.02 0.05
CA VAL A 70 -12.44 -1.80 -1.00
C VAL A 70 -12.06 -2.54 -2.28
N GLY A 71 -10.82 -2.43 -2.72
CA GLY A 71 -10.33 -3.15 -3.89
C GLY A 71 -10.43 -4.67 -3.73
N CYS A 72 -10.12 -5.17 -2.54
CA CYS A 72 -10.27 -6.58 -2.20
C CYS A 72 -11.73 -7.04 -2.29
N VAL A 73 -12.66 -6.31 -1.64
CA VAL A 73 -14.09 -6.67 -1.66
C VAL A 73 -14.65 -6.64 -3.07
N VAL A 74 -14.40 -5.58 -3.85
CA VAL A 74 -14.87 -5.50 -5.23
C VAL A 74 -14.24 -6.59 -6.08
N GLY A 75 -12.93 -6.83 -5.95
CA GLY A 75 -12.21 -7.88 -6.67
C GLY A 75 -12.79 -9.27 -6.38
N LEU A 76 -13.07 -9.59 -5.11
CA LEU A 76 -13.69 -10.85 -4.69
C LEU A 76 -15.11 -11.00 -5.25
N VAL A 77 -15.94 -9.96 -5.20
CA VAL A 77 -17.29 -9.98 -5.77
C VAL A 77 -17.24 -10.32 -7.27
N PHE A 78 -16.38 -9.65 -8.01
CA PHE A 78 -16.22 -9.92 -9.44
C PHE A 78 -15.65 -11.31 -9.73
N LEU A 79 -14.78 -11.83 -8.87
CA LEU A 79 -14.23 -13.16 -8.99
C LEU A 79 -15.31 -14.23 -8.76
N LEU A 80 -16.18 -14.03 -7.76
CA LEU A 80 -17.21 -15.00 -7.39
C LEU A 80 -18.43 -14.99 -8.33
N VAL A 81 -18.91 -13.79 -8.69
CA VAL A 81 -20.13 -13.61 -9.49
C VAL A 81 -19.89 -13.84 -10.99
N GLY A 82 -18.71 -13.54 -11.46
CA GLY A 82 -18.46 -13.53 -12.88
C GLY A 82 -18.03 -14.89 -13.50
N GLY A 83 -18.48 -15.20 -14.73
CA GLY A 83 -17.95 -16.26 -15.61
C GLY A 83 -16.54 -15.94 -16.15
N SER A 84 -16.05 -16.62 -17.19
CA SER A 84 -14.70 -16.48 -17.79
C SER A 84 -14.55 -15.33 -18.80
N SER A 85 -15.26 -14.23 -18.65
CA SER A 85 -15.23 -13.12 -19.60
C SER A 85 -14.02 -12.22 -19.43
N GLU A 86 -13.31 -11.89 -20.50
CA GLU A 86 -12.16 -10.97 -20.53
C GLU A 86 -12.51 -9.54 -20.08
N TRP A 87 -13.78 -9.13 -20.26
CA TRP A 87 -14.28 -7.81 -19.87
C TRP A 87 -14.43 -7.58 -18.35
N LYS A 88 -14.27 -8.62 -17.54
CA LYS A 88 -14.39 -8.51 -16.07
C LYS A 88 -13.35 -7.58 -15.45
N LEU A 89 -12.11 -7.71 -15.87
CA LEU A 89 -11.02 -6.93 -15.30
C LEU A 89 -11.27 -5.43 -15.50
N PRO A 90 -11.46 -4.92 -16.73
CA PRO A 90 -11.72 -3.50 -16.93
C PRO A 90 -13.00 -3.00 -16.25
N LEU A 91 -14.07 -3.83 -16.25
CA LEU A 91 -15.32 -3.45 -15.57
C LEU A 91 -15.13 -3.36 -14.04
N ALA A 92 -14.48 -4.35 -13.44
CA ALA A 92 -14.20 -4.35 -12.00
C ALA A 92 -13.33 -3.15 -11.60
N LEU A 93 -12.32 -2.80 -12.41
CA LEU A 93 -11.48 -1.63 -12.14
C LEU A 93 -12.29 -0.33 -12.21
N ALA A 94 -13.16 -0.18 -13.23
CA ALA A 94 -14.04 0.97 -13.35
C ALA A 94 -14.99 1.09 -12.15
N VAL A 95 -15.64 0.00 -11.75
CA VAL A 95 -16.51 -0.03 -10.56
C VAL A 95 -15.74 0.29 -9.30
N THR A 96 -14.52 -0.24 -9.14
CA THR A 96 -13.68 0.03 -7.96
C THR A 96 -13.33 1.52 -7.86
N VAL A 97 -13.00 2.15 -8.99
CA VAL A 97 -12.73 3.61 -9.03
C VAL A 97 -13.98 4.38 -8.64
N LEU A 98 -15.16 4.03 -9.18
CA LEU A 98 -16.42 4.70 -8.84
C LEU A 98 -16.75 4.55 -7.36
N VAL A 99 -16.65 3.36 -6.80
CA VAL A 99 -16.90 3.11 -5.37
C VAL A 99 -15.92 3.90 -4.51
N SER A 100 -14.63 3.88 -4.83
CA SER A 100 -13.61 4.62 -4.09
C SER A 100 -13.83 6.13 -4.15
N SER A 101 -14.24 6.66 -5.31
CA SER A 101 -14.41 8.10 -5.53
C SER A 101 -15.70 8.66 -4.95
N TYR A 102 -16.83 7.96 -5.14
CA TYR A 102 -18.15 8.48 -4.78
C TYR A 102 -18.66 8.02 -3.43
N VAL A 103 -18.30 6.80 -2.98
CA VAL A 103 -18.80 6.26 -1.72
C VAL A 103 -17.84 6.59 -0.58
N ILE A 104 -16.54 6.45 -0.80
CA ILE A 104 -15.54 6.57 0.27
C ILE A 104 -14.95 7.97 0.38
N HIS A 105 -15.03 8.77 -0.68
CA HIS A 105 -14.53 10.17 -0.73
C HIS A 105 -13.05 10.35 -0.33
N VAL A 106 -12.22 9.29 -0.47
CA VAL A 106 -10.79 9.35 -0.19
C VAL A 106 -10.05 9.81 -1.45
N GLN A 107 -10.07 11.12 -1.70
CA GLN A 107 -9.49 11.74 -2.91
C GLN A 107 -7.98 11.50 -3.06
N THR A 108 -7.25 11.33 -1.96
CA THR A 108 -5.79 11.32 -1.99
C THR A 108 -5.19 10.05 -2.61
N MET A 109 -5.91 8.93 -2.64
CA MET A 109 -5.37 7.62 -3.08
C MET A 109 -6.37 6.74 -3.86
N TRP A 110 -7.35 7.34 -4.53
CA TRP A 110 -8.37 6.64 -5.32
C TRP A 110 -7.81 5.68 -6.40
N ARG A 111 -6.54 5.90 -6.81
CA ARG A 111 -5.84 5.02 -7.76
C ARG A 111 -5.42 3.67 -7.16
N GLN A 112 -5.40 3.52 -5.86
CA GLN A 112 -4.87 2.29 -5.21
C GLN A 112 -5.91 1.18 -5.07
N ALA A 113 -7.17 1.51 -4.91
CA ALA A 113 -8.24 0.53 -4.84
C ALA A 113 -8.33 -0.34 -6.11
N PRO A 114 -8.31 0.22 -7.34
CA PRO A 114 -8.30 -0.60 -8.55
C PRO A 114 -7.05 -1.48 -8.69
N ILE A 115 -5.89 -1.05 -8.19
CA ILE A 115 -4.68 -1.90 -8.19
C ILE A 115 -4.90 -3.16 -7.36
N THR A 116 -5.50 -3.03 -6.18
CA THR A 116 -5.80 -4.19 -5.33
C THR A 116 -6.86 -5.10 -5.95
N ALA A 117 -7.90 -4.52 -6.55
CA ALA A 117 -8.90 -5.30 -7.28
C ALA A 117 -8.27 -6.06 -8.45
N ALA A 118 -7.36 -5.43 -9.20
CA ALA A 118 -6.63 -6.09 -10.29
C ALA A 118 -5.80 -7.27 -9.79
N ILE A 119 -5.09 -7.11 -8.67
CA ILE A 119 -4.27 -8.20 -8.07
C ILE A 119 -5.16 -9.40 -7.71
N VAL A 120 -6.30 -9.17 -7.06
CA VAL A 120 -7.24 -10.23 -6.67
C VAL A 120 -7.80 -10.95 -7.88
N ILE A 121 -8.24 -10.21 -8.91
CA ILE A 121 -8.83 -10.78 -10.12
C ILE A 121 -7.77 -11.51 -10.94
N ALA A 122 -6.57 -10.93 -11.13
CA ALA A 122 -5.48 -11.57 -11.86
C ALA A 122 -5.07 -12.90 -11.21
N SER A 123 -4.93 -12.92 -9.87
CA SER A 123 -4.67 -14.16 -9.14
C SER A 123 -5.75 -15.22 -9.37
N GLY A 124 -7.01 -14.79 -9.51
CA GLY A 124 -8.12 -15.71 -9.81
C GLY A 124 -8.13 -16.22 -11.25
N LEU A 125 -7.64 -15.43 -12.21
CA LEU A 125 -7.57 -15.84 -13.61
C LEU A 125 -6.39 -16.80 -13.88
N GLU A 126 -5.31 -16.69 -13.13
CA GLU A 126 -4.14 -17.57 -13.25
C GLU A 126 -4.39 -18.99 -12.72
N HIS A 127 -5.39 -19.15 -11.83
CA HIS A 127 -5.68 -20.42 -11.18
C HIS A 127 -6.92 -21.09 -11.77
N HIS A 128 -6.83 -22.40 -12.05
CA HIS A 128 -7.91 -23.18 -12.64
C HIS A 128 -9.13 -23.39 -11.74
N SER A 129 -9.01 -23.14 -10.42
CA SER A 129 -10.12 -23.20 -9.48
C SER A 129 -10.40 -21.85 -8.83
N LYS A 130 -11.69 -21.50 -8.69
CA LYS A 130 -12.12 -20.25 -8.05
C LYS A 130 -11.63 -20.13 -6.59
N LEU A 131 -11.65 -21.24 -5.85
CA LEU A 131 -11.20 -21.28 -4.47
C LEU A 131 -9.70 -20.99 -4.34
N SER A 132 -8.89 -21.64 -5.17
CA SER A 132 -7.44 -21.40 -5.18
C SER A 132 -7.12 -19.95 -5.59
N GLY A 133 -7.86 -19.41 -6.56
CA GLY A 133 -7.71 -18.00 -6.96
C GLY A 133 -8.04 -17.01 -5.85
N VAL A 134 -9.11 -17.28 -5.08
CA VAL A 134 -9.48 -16.47 -3.90
C VAL A 134 -8.39 -16.53 -2.83
N GLU A 135 -7.90 -17.72 -2.50
CA GLU A 135 -6.85 -17.94 -1.50
C GLU A 135 -5.56 -17.17 -1.87
N HIS A 136 -5.08 -17.33 -3.11
CA HIS A 136 -3.91 -16.61 -3.59
C HIS A 136 -4.11 -15.09 -3.63
N GLY A 137 -5.29 -14.63 -4.06
CA GLY A 137 -5.65 -13.22 -4.05
C GLY A 137 -5.63 -12.62 -2.65
N LEU A 138 -6.22 -13.31 -1.66
CA LEU A 138 -6.21 -12.89 -0.26
C LEU A 138 -4.80 -12.90 0.33
N HIS A 139 -3.97 -13.89 -0.03
CA HIS A 139 -2.57 -13.93 0.39
C HIS A 139 -1.80 -12.70 -0.12
N LYS A 140 -2.00 -12.32 -1.38
CA LYS A 140 -1.40 -11.09 -1.94
C LYS A 140 -1.89 -9.82 -1.25
N VAL A 141 -3.17 -9.76 -0.91
CA VAL A 141 -3.72 -8.63 -0.13
C VAL A 141 -3.08 -8.58 1.26
N ALA A 142 -2.89 -9.71 1.93
CA ALA A 142 -2.22 -9.78 3.22
C ALA A 142 -0.76 -9.29 3.13
N GLU A 143 -0.02 -9.67 2.08
CA GLU A 143 1.34 -9.15 1.82
C GLU A 143 1.34 -7.62 1.67
N VAL A 144 0.38 -7.06 0.93
CA VAL A 144 0.22 -5.60 0.74
C VAL A 144 -0.06 -4.91 2.07
N LEU A 145 -0.95 -5.46 2.89
CA LEU A 145 -1.28 -4.94 4.22
C LEU A 145 -0.07 -4.99 5.16
N LEU A 146 0.67 -6.09 5.15
CA LEU A 146 1.90 -6.24 5.91
C LEU A 146 2.92 -5.15 5.55
N GLY A 147 3.10 -4.88 4.26
CA GLY A 147 3.95 -3.79 3.78
C GLY A 147 3.52 -2.43 4.32
N CYS A 148 2.21 -2.13 4.31
CA CYS A 148 1.68 -0.88 4.87
C CYS A 148 1.96 -0.73 6.36
N VAL A 149 1.76 -1.80 7.13
CA VAL A 149 2.04 -1.82 8.58
C VAL A 149 3.52 -1.59 8.85
N MET A 150 4.40 -2.26 8.11
CA MET A 150 5.85 -2.07 8.25
C MET A 150 6.28 -0.65 7.91
N GLY A 151 5.74 -0.05 6.85
CA GLY A 151 6.02 1.34 6.51
C GLY A 151 5.66 2.32 7.64
N LEU A 152 4.48 2.12 8.25
CA LEU A 152 4.05 2.93 9.39
C LEU A 152 4.93 2.70 10.63
N LEU A 153 5.23 1.44 10.96
CA LEU A 153 6.06 1.08 12.11
C LEU A 153 7.46 1.70 12.01
N VAL A 154 8.12 1.55 10.87
CA VAL A 154 9.46 2.11 10.68
C VAL A 154 9.43 3.64 10.72
N SER A 155 8.43 4.28 10.10
CA SER A 155 8.23 5.73 10.17
C SER A 155 8.02 6.20 11.63
N TRP A 156 7.25 5.44 12.41
CA TRP A 156 7.01 5.73 13.83
C TRP A 156 8.28 5.56 14.68
N VAL A 157 9.00 4.45 14.53
CA VAL A 157 10.27 4.22 15.24
C VAL A 157 11.28 5.31 14.91
N MET A 158 11.43 5.64 13.63
CA MET A 158 12.36 6.65 13.18
C MET A 158 12.01 8.05 13.72
N SER A 159 10.73 8.34 13.93
CA SER A 159 10.33 9.60 14.57
C SER A 159 10.76 9.70 16.03
N ARG A 160 10.91 8.57 16.71
CA ARG A 160 11.42 8.51 18.09
C ARG A 160 12.95 8.63 18.14
N VAL A 161 13.63 8.03 17.16
CA VAL A 161 15.11 8.05 17.08
C VAL A 161 15.61 9.40 16.56
N TRP A 162 14.91 9.98 15.60
CA TRP A 162 15.28 11.23 14.95
C TRP A 162 14.09 12.19 14.90
N PRO A 163 13.75 12.86 16.01
CA PRO A 163 12.60 13.78 16.05
C PRO A 163 12.90 15.03 15.20
N MET A 164 12.17 15.18 14.11
CA MET A 164 12.15 16.43 13.35
C MET A 164 10.88 17.21 13.72
N ARG A 165 11.02 18.52 13.89
CA ARG A 165 9.88 19.42 14.07
C ARG A 165 9.04 19.42 12.79
N ASP A 166 7.75 19.16 12.94
CA ASP A 166 6.78 19.20 11.83
C ASP A 166 6.86 20.57 11.14
N VAL A 167 7.03 20.57 9.83
CA VAL A 167 6.89 21.78 9.02
C VAL A 167 5.40 21.90 8.70
N PRO A 168 4.75 23.01 9.02
CA PRO A 168 3.36 23.24 8.62
C PRO A 168 3.24 23.12 7.10
N SER A 169 2.31 22.28 6.63
CA SER A 169 2.04 22.00 5.21
C SER A 169 1.39 23.17 4.46
N GLY A 170 1.79 24.40 4.75
CA GLY A 170 1.25 25.61 4.18
C GLY A 170 2.26 26.65 3.70
N ALA A 171 3.54 26.29 3.59
CA ALA A 171 4.61 27.22 3.17
C ALA A 171 5.30 26.76 1.88
N ALA A 172 4.49 26.41 0.85
CA ALA A 172 4.98 26.21 -0.51
C ALA A 172 4.12 27.01 -1.48
#